data_c99430da68424d6e71e62ca5660d2161
#
_entry.id   c99430da68424d6e71e62ca5660d2161
#
_cell.length_a   1.000
_cell.length_b   1.000
_cell.length_c   1.000
_cell.angle_alpha   90.00
_cell.angle_beta   90.00
_cell.angle_gamma   90.00
#
_symmetry.space_group_name_H-M   'P 1'
#
loop_
_entity.id
_entity.type
_entity.pdbx_description
1 polymer ?
#
loop_
_entity_poly.entity_id
_entity_poly.type
_entity_poly.pdbx_seq_one_letter_code
_entity_poly.pdbx_strand_id
1 'polypeptide(L)'
;GYAVADVLFGDYNPSGKLPVTFYKSTKQLPDYEDYSMKGRTYRYMSDPLFPFGFGLSYTDFAVGTASCNKTQLRTDESLTLTVPVSNTGKRSGTEVVQVYIRKTDDADGPLKSLKAYARVELAGAKQDVKIELPSESFECFDPSTNTMRVAPGEYELFYGTSSAARDLQSVKVTLRDRKEQK
;
A
#
# COMPACT_ATOMS: atom_id res chain seq x y z
N GLY A 1 -29.01 8.79 5.53
CA GLY A 1 -29.74 7.91 6.46
C GLY A 1 -29.66 6.44 6.04
N TYR A 2 -30.18 6.07 4.87
CA TYR A 2 -30.30 4.65 4.46
C TYR A 2 -28.97 3.91 4.46
N ALA A 3 -27.91 4.43 3.82
CA ALA A 3 -26.62 3.76 3.76
C ALA A 3 -25.99 3.48 5.14
N VAL A 4 -26.23 4.35 6.13
CA VAL A 4 -25.78 4.12 7.52
C VAL A 4 -26.62 3.01 8.16
N ALA A 5 -27.93 3.02 7.94
CA ALA A 5 -28.83 1.97 8.45
C ALA A 5 -28.45 0.61 7.84
N ASP A 6 -28.28 0.51 6.53
CA ASP A 6 -27.92 -0.74 5.84
C ASP A 6 -26.63 -1.35 6.39
N VAL A 7 -25.63 -0.51 6.70
CA VAL A 7 -24.38 -0.98 7.35
C VAL A 7 -24.65 -1.40 8.79
N LEU A 8 -25.36 -0.59 9.61
CA LEU A 8 -25.57 -0.89 11.03
C LEU A 8 -26.43 -2.14 11.25
N PHE A 9 -27.46 -2.35 10.41
CA PHE A 9 -28.32 -3.53 10.49
C PHE A 9 -27.78 -4.75 9.72
N GLY A 10 -26.68 -4.56 8.98
CA GLY A 10 -25.95 -5.63 8.30
C GLY A 10 -26.51 -6.02 6.94
N ASP A 11 -27.38 -5.21 6.35
CA ASP A 11 -27.89 -5.40 4.99
C ASP A 11 -26.77 -5.18 3.95
N TYR A 12 -25.79 -4.33 4.29
CA TYR A 12 -24.60 -4.09 3.51
C TYR A 12 -23.32 -4.37 4.31
N ASN A 13 -22.41 -5.17 3.75
CA ASN A 13 -21.09 -5.40 4.33
C ASN A 13 -20.14 -4.27 3.92
N PRO A 14 -19.63 -3.43 4.86
CA PRO A 14 -18.77 -2.32 4.53
C PRO A 14 -17.43 -2.78 3.94
N SER A 15 -16.89 -1.99 3.01
CA SER A 15 -15.60 -2.25 2.37
C SER A 15 -14.76 -0.98 2.17
N GLY A 16 -15.23 0.14 2.71
CA GLY A 16 -14.52 1.42 2.62
C GLY A 16 -13.21 1.39 3.41
N LYS A 17 -12.21 2.12 2.89
CA LYS A 17 -10.92 2.30 3.54
C LYS A 17 -10.67 3.77 3.84
N LEU A 18 -10.04 4.05 4.98
CA LEU A 18 -9.69 5.41 5.38
C LEU A 18 -8.65 6.00 4.42
N PRO A 19 -8.91 7.15 3.77
CA PRO A 19 -7.95 7.82 2.90
C PRO A 19 -7.01 8.75 3.67
N VAL A 20 -6.98 8.64 4.99
CA VAL A 20 -6.19 9.47 5.91
C VAL A 20 -5.62 8.64 7.04
N THR A 21 -4.62 9.19 7.74
CA THR A 21 -4.04 8.63 8.96
C THR A 21 -4.61 9.38 10.16
N PHE A 22 -5.15 8.69 11.15
CA PHE A 22 -5.67 9.29 12.37
C PHE A 22 -4.63 9.23 13.47
N TYR A 23 -4.36 10.37 14.10
CA TYR A 23 -3.48 10.48 15.26
C TYR A 23 -4.19 9.97 16.53
N LYS A 24 -3.44 9.43 17.48
CA LYS A 24 -3.96 9.00 18.80
C LYS A 24 -4.37 10.19 19.67
N SER A 25 -3.64 11.29 19.53
CA SER A 25 -3.89 12.53 20.27
C SER A 25 -3.21 13.71 19.61
N THR A 26 -3.58 14.93 20.00
CA THR A 26 -2.95 16.16 19.58
C THR A 26 -1.47 16.26 19.96
N LYS A 27 -1.00 15.49 20.96
CA LYS A 27 0.41 15.41 21.36
C LYS A 27 1.33 14.79 20.30
N GLN A 28 0.77 14.09 19.33
CA GLN A 28 1.52 13.52 18.20
C GLN A 28 1.70 14.51 17.04
N LEU A 29 0.99 15.64 17.08
CA LEU A 29 1.14 16.65 16.02
C LEU A 29 2.51 17.32 16.15
N PRO A 30 3.25 17.48 15.04
CA PRO A 30 4.44 18.32 15.00
C PRO A 30 4.11 19.77 15.37
N ASP A 31 5.14 20.54 15.71
CA ASP A 31 5.00 21.97 15.95
C ASP A 31 4.29 22.65 14.76
N TYR A 32 3.52 23.68 15.05
CA TYR A 32 2.75 24.40 14.03
C TYR A 32 3.66 25.05 12.98
N GLU A 33 4.85 25.48 13.37
CA GLU A 33 5.84 26.10 12.49
C GLU A 33 6.75 25.08 11.77
N ASP A 34 6.65 23.79 12.12
CA ASP A 34 7.39 22.73 11.43
C ASP A 34 6.67 22.30 10.14
N TYR A 35 7.20 22.72 9.00
CA TYR A 35 6.70 22.36 7.67
C TYR A 35 7.32 21.08 7.10
N SER A 36 8.17 20.38 7.87
CA SER A 36 8.67 19.07 7.45
C SER A 36 7.57 18.03 7.41
N MET A 37 7.77 16.96 6.65
CA MET A 37 6.83 15.83 6.61
C MET A 37 7.06 14.83 7.74
N LYS A 38 8.09 15.01 8.57
CA LYS A 38 8.43 14.09 9.65
C LYS A 38 7.27 13.93 10.64
N GLY A 39 6.92 12.69 10.95
CA GLY A 39 5.79 12.39 11.84
C GLY A 39 4.41 12.65 11.26
N ARG A 40 4.30 12.97 9.95
CA ARG A 40 3.03 13.27 9.27
C ARG A 40 2.65 12.13 8.33
N THR A 41 1.37 11.81 8.31
CA THR A 41 0.76 10.79 7.46
C THR A 41 1.41 9.39 7.58
N TYR A 42 0.83 8.37 6.97
CA TYR A 42 1.38 7.02 6.92
C TYR A 42 2.77 6.92 6.25
N ARG A 43 3.14 7.96 5.49
CA ARG A 43 4.43 8.00 4.79
C ARG A 43 5.60 8.22 5.74
N TYR A 44 5.37 8.91 6.88
CA TYR A 44 6.42 9.33 7.81
C TYR A 44 6.06 9.07 9.28
N MET A 45 4.92 8.40 9.55
CA MET A 45 4.43 8.06 10.88
C MET A 45 4.20 6.56 10.99
N SER A 46 4.67 5.95 12.07
CA SER A 46 4.58 4.51 12.31
C SER A 46 3.52 4.09 13.32
N ASP A 47 3.02 5.00 14.18
CA ASP A 47 2.14 4.67 15.31
C ASP A 47 0.84 5.50 15.32
N PRO A 48 -0.06 5.33 14.35
CA PRO A 48 -1.35 6.01 14.29
C PRO A 48 -2.39 5.35 15.21
N LEU A 49 -3.50 6.07 15.49
CA LEU A 49 -4.72 5.48 16.05
C LEU A 49 -5.38 4.55 15.01
N PHE A 50 -5.67 5.11 13.83
CA PHE A 50 -6.11 4.33 12.67
C PHE A 50 -5.15 4.59 11.50
N PRO A 51 -4.55 3.55 10.93
CA PRO A 51 -3.64 3.71 9.80
C PRO A 51 -4.40 4.12 8.53
N PHE A 52 -3.70 4.75 7.59
CA PHE A 52 -4.20 4.92 6.23
C PHE A 52 -4.56 3.56 5.64
N GLY A 53 -5.66 3.48 4.92
CA GLY A 53 -6.13 2.24 4.32
C GLY A 53 -6.85 1.29 5.28
N PHE A 54 -7.03 1.67 6.57
CA PHE A 54 -7.80 0.89 7.53
C PHE A 54 -9.28 0.84 7.13
N GLY A 55 -9.93 -0.29 7.37
CA GLY A 55 -11.36 -0.48 7.18
C GLY A 55 -11.87 -1.67 7.99
N LEU A 56 -13.17 -1.73 8.17
CA LEU A 56 -13.88 -2.82 8.85
C LEU A 56 -14.75 -3.58 7.87
N SER A 57 -15.00 -4.85 8.18
CA SER A 57 -15.89 -5.73 7.44
C SER A 57 -16.62 -6.67 8.41
N TYR A 58 -17.75 -7.22 7.99
CA TYR A 58 -18.47 -8.29 8.69
C TYR A 58 -17.97 -9.69 8.32
N THR A 59 -16.87 -9.78 7.58
CA THR A 59 -16.16 -11.01 7.28
C THR A 59 -14.67 -10.78 7.40
N ASP A 60 -13.89 -11.85 7.47
CA ASP A 60 -12.45 -11.80 7.59
C ASP A 60 -11.78 -12.19 6.27
N PHE A 61 -10.66 -11.52 5.96
CA PHE A 61 -9.86 -11.79 4.78
C PHE A 61 -8.44 -12.17 5.17
N ALA A 62 -7.87 -13.12 4.43
CA ALA A 62 -6.47 -13.47 4.53
C ALA A 62 -5.74 -13.13 3.23
N VAL A 63 -4.63 -12.43 3.35
CA VAL A 63 -3.70 -12.12 2.27
C VAL A 63 -2.55 -13.13 2.33
N GLY A 64 -2.40 -13.91 1.28
CA GLY A 64 -1.34 -14.92 1.18
C GLY A 64 -0.03 -14.33 0.65
N THR A 65 1.00 -15.19 0.58
CA THR A 65 2.30 -14.79 0.04
C THR A 65 2.19 -14.46 -1.44
N ALA A 66 2.56 -13.24 -1.80
CA ALA A 66 2.53 -12.78 -3.18
C ALA A 66 3.72 -13.31 -3.98
N SER A 67 3.53 -13.39 -5.29
CA SER A 67 4.59 -13.66 -6.25
C SER A 67 4.75 -12.51 -7.23
N CYS A 68 5.99 -12.23 -7.62
CA CYS A 68 6.32 -11.29 -8.69
C CYS A 68 6.65 -12.07 -9.97
N ASN A 69 6.26 -11.52 -11.12
CA ASN A 69 6.68 -12.09 -12.42
C ASN A 69 8.20 -11.99 -12.62
N LYS A 70 8.86 -11.04 -11.96
CA LYS A 70 10.32 -10.86 -11.91
C LYS A 70 10.71 -10.10 -10.65
N THR A 71 11.95 -10.29 -10.17
CA THR A 71 12.52 -9.59 -9.00
C THR A 71 13.66 -8.66 -9.37
N GLN A 72 14.11 -8.71 -10.63
CA GLN A 72 15.10 -7.80 -11.21
C GLN A 72 14.49 -7.14 -12.44
N LEU A 73 14.45 -5.83 -12.44
CA LEU A 73 13.86 -5.00 -13.49
C LEU A 73 14.86 -3.96 -13.99
N ARG A 74 14.62 -3.46 -15.20
CA ARG A 74 15.20 -2.19 -15.63
C ARG A 74 14.29 -1.03 -15.21
N THR A 75 14.84 0.15 -15.16
CA THR A 75 14.11 1.36 -14.75
C THR A 75 12.94 1.75 -15.67
N ASP A 76 12.84 1.14 -16.85
CA ASP A 76 11.78 1.34 -17.84
C ASP A 76 10.78 0.16 -17.91
N GLU A 77 10.86 -0.80 -17.00
CA GLU A 77 10.03 -1.99 -17.03
C GLU A 77 8.92 -1.98 -15.97
N SER A 78 7.79 -2.58 -16.30
CA SER A 78 6.70 -2.86 -15.38
C SER A 78 6.89 -4.17 -14.62
N LEU A 79 6.26 -4.27 -13.45
CA LEU A 79 6.18 -5.46 -12.60
C LEU A 79 4.73 -5.86 -12.44
N THR A 80 4.44 -7.16 -12.45
CA THR A 80 3.15 -7.70 -12.03
C THR A 80 3.31 -8.42 -10.70
N LEU A 81 2.60 -7.93 -9.68
CA LEU A 81 2.46 -8.58 -8.38
C LEU A 81 1.17 -9.39 -8.37
N THR A 82 1.26 -10.69 -8.08
CA THR A 82 0.10 -11.57 -7.90
C THR A 82 -0.07 -11.87 -6.42
N VAL A 83 -1.18 -11.43 -5.84
CA VAL A 83 -1.49 -11.53 -4.42
C VAL A 83 -2.65 -12.49 -4.23
N PRO A 84 -2.46 -13.65 -3.57
CA PRO A 84 -3.56 -14.54 -3.21
C PRO A 84 -4.39 -13.89 -2.08
N VAL A 85 -5.70 -13.80 -2.26
CA VAL A 85 -6.63 -13.29 -1.24
C VAL A 85 -7.75 -14.30 -1.04
N SER A 86 -8.12 -14.54 0.19
CA SER A 86 -9.23 -15.43 0.55
C SER A 86 -10.15 -14.80 1.57
N ASN A 87 -11.42 -15.06 1.44
CA ASN A 87 -12.40 -14.78 2.48
C ASN A 87 -12.42 -15.97 3.44
N THR A 88 -12.07 -15.75 4.71
CA THR A 88 -12.01 -16.78 5.75
C THR A 88 -13.26 -16.79 6.63
N GLY A 89 -14.13 -15.81 6.47
CA GLY A 89 -15.41 -15.72 7.17
C GLY A 89 -16.56 -16.37 6.39
N LYS A 90 -17.77 -16.16 6.88
CA LYS A 90 -19.00 -16.81 6.36
C LYS A 90 -19.83 -15.92 5.43
N ARG A 91 -19.56 -14.62 5.39
CA ARG A 91 -20.28 -13.65 4.55
C ARG A 91 -19.43 -13.29 3.32
N SER A 92 -20.08 -13.06 2.20
CA SER A 92 -19.42 -12.41 1.09
C SER A 92 -19.00 -10.99 1.49
N GLY A 93 -17.92 -10.52 0.92
CA GLY A 93 -17.42 -9.18 1.18
C GLY A 93 -16.40 -8.74 0.15
N THR A 94 -16.08 -7.47 0.20
CA THR A 94 -15.08 -6.87 -0.67
C THR A 94 -13.88 -6.41 0.16
N GLU A 95 -12.69 -6.77 -0.28
CA GLU A 95 -11.44 -6.28 0.29
C GLU A 95 -10.71 -5.37 -0.71
N VAL A 96 -9.86 -4.48 -0.19
CA VAL A 96 -8.99 -3.62 -1.00
C VAL A 96 -7.53 -3.97 -0.67
N VAL A 97 -6.91 -4.69 -1.60
CA VAL A 97 -5.48 -4.99 -1.53
C VAL A 97 -4.71 -3.75 -1.94
N GLN A 98 -3.80 -3.31 -1.09
CA GLN A 98 -3.00 -2.08 -1.26
C GLN A 98 -1.54 -2.46 -1.44
N VAL A 99 -0.86 -1.81 -2.37
CA VAL A 99 0.57 -2.00 -2.64
C VAL A 99 1.31 -0.70 -2.41
N TYR A 100 2.30 -0.76 -1.53
CA TYR A 100 3.16 0.36 -1.18
C TYR A 100 4.57 0.05 -1.61
N ILE A 101 5.33 1.09 -1.96
CA ILE A 101 6.74 0.96 -2.37
C ILE A 101 7.60 1.87 -1.52
N ARG A 102 8.79 1.37 -1.16
CA ARG A 102 9.87 2.11 -0.52
C ARG A 102 11.17 1.83 -1.27
N LYS A 103 11.96 2.86 -1.54
CA LYS A 103 13.37 2.72 -1.92
C LYS A 103 14.20 2.55 -0.66
N THR A 104 14.94 1.44 -0.52
CA THR A 104 15.52 1.04 0.78
C THR A 104 16.78 1.82 1.14
N ASP A 105 17.46 2.39 0.15
CA ASP A 105 18.66 3.21 0.29
C ASP A 105 18.36 4.74 0.35
N ASP A 106 17.08 5.12 0.41
CA ASP A 106 16.65 6.50 0.61
C ASP A 106 16.34 6.72 2.10
N ALA A 107 17.34 7.22 2.85
CA ALA A 107 17.21 7.38 4.30
C ALA A 107 16.22 8.49 4.70
N ASP A 108 16.07 9.52 3.89
CA ASP A 108 15.17 10.65 4.12
C ASP A 108 13.81 10.48 3.43
N GLY A 109 13.69 9.43 2.64
CA GLY A 109 12.47 9.10 1.91
C GLY A 109 11.34 8.59 2.80
N PRO A 110 10.15 8.45 2.23
CA PRO A 110 9.00 7.94 2.96
C PRO A 110 9.20 6.49 3.41
N LEU A 111 8.66 6.14 4.58
CA LEU A 111 8.61 4.75 5.07
C LEU A 111 7.95 3.82 4.06
N LYS A 112 6.98 4.32 3.34
CA LYS A 112 6.31 3.69 2.19
C LYS A 112 5.37 4.67 1.51
N SER A 113 5.09 4.45 0.23
CA SER A 113 4.11 5.24 -0.54
C SER A 113 3.14 4.30 -1.26
N LEU A 114 1.83 4.54 -1.15
CA LEU A 114 0.83 3.80 -1.93
C LEU A 114 1.07 4.05 -3.42
N LYS A 115 1.22 2.98 -4.18
CA LYS A 115 1.47 3.03 -5.63
C LYS A 115 0.41 2.32 -6.46
N ALA A 116 -0.26 1.33 -5.87
CA ALA A 116 -1.38 0.64 -6.52
C ALA A 116 -2.34 0.05 -5.49
N TYR A 117 -3.54 -0.26 -5.93
CA TYR A 117 -4.52 -1.02 -5.16
C TYR A 117 -5.44 -1.79 -6.09
N ALA A 118 -6.06 -2.83 -5.57
CA ALA A 118 -7.10 -3.58 -6.26
C ALA A 118 -8.26 -3.87 -5.32
N ARG A 119 -9.47 -3.61 -5.78
CA ARG A 119 -10.70 -3.97 -5.07
C ARG A 119 -11.17 -5.34 -5.54
N VAL A 120 -11.38 -6.27 -4.60
CA VAL A 120 -11.71 -7.66 -4.87
C VAL A 120 -12.95 -8.05 -4.11
N GLU A 121 -13.95 -8.56 -4.82
CA GLU A 121 -15.14 -9.15 -4.23
C GLU A 121 -14.94 -10.66 -4.05
N LEU A 122 -15.17 -11.16 -2.84
CA LEU A 122 -14.92 -12.55 -2.45
C LEU A 122 -16.17 -13.16 -1.81
N ALA A 123 -16.80 -14.07 -2.53
CA ALA A 123 -17.97 -14.80 -2.06
C ALA A 123 -17.63 -16.16 -1.41
N GLY A 124 -16.45 -16.28 -0.77
CA GLY A 124 -16.02 -17.48 -0.05
C GLY A 124 -14.91 -18.29 -0.73
N ALA A 125 -14.37 -17.86 -1.87
CA ALA A 125 -13.27 -18.53 -2.57
C ALA A 125 -11.96 -17.75 -2.42
N LYS A 126 -10.84 -18.44 -2.64
CA LYS A 126 -9.53 -17.85 -2.85
C LYS A 126 -9.46 -17.28 -4.27
N GLN A 127 -8.91 -16.09 -4.41
CA GLN A 127 -8.67 -15.44 -5.70
C GLN A 127 -7.24 -14.90 -5.77
N ASP A 128 -6.59 -15.08 -6.90
CA ASP A 128 -5.29 -14.46 -7.19
C ASP A 128 -5.51 -13.09 -7.84
N VAL A 129 -5.13 -12.05 -7.14
CA VAL A 129 -5.28 -10.65 -7.55
C VAL A 129 -4.00 -10.21 -8.25
N LYS A 130 -4.08 -9.89 -9.53
CA LYS A 130 -2.95 -9.35 -10.30
C LYS A 130 -2.97 -7.83 -10.23
N ILE A 131 -1.88 -7.25 -9.76
CA ILE A 131 -1.68 -5.80 -9.65
C ILE A 131 -0.48 -5.44 -10.50
N GLU A 132 -0.71 -4.64 -11.52
CA GLU A 132 0.35 -4.12 -12.38
C GLU A 132 0.94 -2.87 -11.76
N LEU A 133 2.26 -2.81 -11.73
CA LEU A 133 3.07 -1.70 -11.27
C LEU A 133 3.89 -1.22 -12.46
N PRO A 134 3.44 -0.18 -13.18
CA PRO A 134 4.22 0.42 -14.25
C PRO A 134 5.51 1.04 -13.68
N SER A 135 6.48 1.34 -14.54
CA SER A 135 7.79 1.87 -14.12
C SER A 135 7.67 3.11 -13.24
N GLU A 136 6.72 3.98 -13.52
CA GLU A 136 6.45 5.22 -12.77
C GLU A 136 6.04 4.95 -11.30
N SER A 137 5.59 3.74 -10.98
CA SER A 137 5.32 3.34 -9.59
C SER A 137 6.57 3.39 -8.72
N PHE A 138 7.75 3.27 -9.32
CA PHE A 138 9.06 3.30 -8.64
C PHE A 138 9.69 4.70 -8.58
N GLU A 139 8.97 5.73 -9.02
CA GLU A 139 9.47 7.10 -8.90
C GLU A 139 9.70 7.49 -7.44
N CYS A 140 10.88 8.06 -7.18
CA CYS A 140 11.27 8.72 -5.95
C CYS A 140 11.79 10.12 -6.26
N PHE A 141 11.74 11.00 -5.26
CA PHE A 141 12.28 12.34 -5.38
C PHE A 141 13.81 12.30 -5.36
N ASP A 142 14.44 12.90 -6.34
CA ASP A 142 15.89 13.06 -6.42
C ASP A 142 16.27 14.52 -6.09
N PRO A 143 16.86 14.76 -4.90
CA PRO A 143 17.22 16.11 -4.48
C PRO A 143 18.33 16.74 -5.36
N SER A 144 19.15 15.94 -6.04
CA SER A 144 20.21 16.44 -6.89
C SER A 144 19.70 17.12 -8.17
N THR A 145 18.57 16.61 -8.69
CA THR A 145 17.91 17.14 -9.90
C THR A 145 16.64 17.91 -9.59
N ASN A 146 16.19 17.87 -8.33
CA ASN A 146 14.91 18.44 -7.87
C ASN A 146 13.69 17.92 -8.68
N THR A 147 13.72 16.64 -9.05
CA THR A 147 12.67 16.01 -9.86
C THR A 147 12.27 14.63 -9.31
N MET A 148 11.08 14.17 -9.71
CA MET A 148 10.68 12.78 -9.53
C MET A 148 11.29 11.95 -10.67
N ARG A 149 11.93 10.83 -10.33
CA ARG A 149 12.46 9.89 -11.33
C ARG A 149 12.51 8.46 -10.81
N VAL A 150 12.49 7.51 -11.72
CA VAL A 150 12.80 6.11 -11.45
C VAL A 150 14.31 5.94 -11.36
N ALA A 151 14.81 5.61 -10.18
CA ALA A 151 16.25 5.43 -9.93
C ALA A 151 16.59 3.94 -9.78
N PRO A 152 17.78 3.50 -10.21
CA PRO A 152 18.25 2.16 -9.87
C PRO A 152 18.43 2.01 -8.36
N GLY A 153 18.41 0.78 -7.86
CA GLY A 153 18.58 0.46 -6.44
C GLY A 153 17.67 -0.65 -5.95
N GLU A 154 17.68 -0.85 -4.66
CA GLU A 154 16.84 -1.83 -3.98
C GLU A 154 15.52 -1.20 -3.55
N TYR A 155 14.43 -1.89 -3.86
CA TYR A 155 13.08 -1.49 -3.47
C TYR A 155 12.40 -2.59 -2.68
N GLU A 156 11.59 -2.18 -1.72
CA GLU A 156 10.72 -3.07 -0.96
C GLU A 156 9.26 -2.74 -1.28
N LEU A 157 8.54 -3.75 -1.76
CA LEU A 157 7.11 -3.70 -2.04
C LEU A 157 6.39 -4.29 -0.84
N PHE A 158 5.55 -3.49 -0.19
CA PHE A 158 4.64 -3.95 0.84
C PHE A 158 3.25 -4.13 0.25
N TYR A 159 2.56 -5.19 0.66
CA TYR A 159 1.19 -5.45 0.20
C TYR A 159 0.34 -6.00 1.34
N GLY A 160 -0.93 -5.60 1.35
CA GLY A 160 -1.86 -5.99 2.41
C GLY A 160 -3.13 -5.16 2.41
N THR A 161 -3.79 -5.08 3.57
CA THR A 161 -5.13 -4.50 3.69
C THR A 161 -5.14 -3.10 4.31
N SER A 162 -4.01 -2.65 4.87
CA SER A 162 -3.81 -1.28 5.38
C SER A 162 -2.32 -0.91 5.38
N SER A 163 -2.00 0.33 5.74
CA SER A 163 -0.61 0.78 5.88
C SER A 163 0.07 0.34 7.19
N ALA A 164 -0.64 -0.31 8.12
CA ALA A 164 -0.03 -0.80 9.36
C ALA A 164 0.93 -1.96 9.09
N ALA A 165 2.08 -1.98 9.76
CA ALA A 165 3.09 -3.02 9.56
C ALA A 165 2.56 -4.45 9.80
N ARG A 166 1.64 -4.62 10.75
CA ARG A 166 1.00 -5.91 11.06
C ARG A 166 0.10 -6.45 9.94
N ASP A 167 -0.39 -5.57 9.07
CA ASP A 167 -1.32 -5.89 7.99
C ASP A 167 -0.60 -6.03 6.64
N LEU A 168 0.74 -5.93 6.65
CA LEU A 168 1.58 -5.93 5.45
C LEU A 168 2.54 -7.12 5.43
N GLN A 169 2.68 -7.69 4.27
CA GLN A 169 3.80 -8.55 3.88
C GLN A 169 4.69 -7.77 2.91
N SER A 170 5.91 -8.26 2.66
CA SER A 170 6.80 -7.58 1.72
C SER A 170 7.54 -8.54 0.78
N VAL A 171 7.99 -7.97 -0.33
CA VAL A 171 8.90 -8.61 -1.29
C VAL A 171 9.91 -7.58 -1.77
N LYS A 172 11.16 -7.99 -1.94
CA LYS A 172 12.24 -7.13 -2.43
C LYS A 172 12.42 -7.29 -3.93
N VAL A 173 12.69 -6.17 -4.59
CA VAL A 173 13.02 -6.12 -6.01
C VAL A 173 14.18 -5.17 -6.25
N THR A 174 14.97 -5.44 -7.28
CA THR A 174 16.12 -4.63 -7.66
C THR A 174 15.86 -3.98 -9.01
N LEU A 175 16.00 -2.66 -9.09
CA LEU A 175 15.99 -1.94 -10.34
C LEU A 175 17.43 -1.66 -10.79
N ARG A 176 17.69 -1.86 -12.08
CA ARG A 176 18.97 -1.57 -12.73
C ARG A 176 18.78 -0.54 -13.83
N ASP A 177 19.82 0.22 -14.12
CA ASP A 177 19.77 1.15 -15.23
C ASP A 177 19.41 0.44 -16.55
N ARG A 178 18.72 1.18 -17.39
CA ARG A 178 18.55 0.79 -18.79
C ARG A 178 19.96 0.67 -19.41
N LYS A 179 20.28 -0.49 -19.99
CA LYS A 179 21.52 -0.60 -20.80
C LYS A 179 21.40 0.39 -21.95
N GLU A 180 22.32 1.34 -22.04
CA GLU A 180 22.48 2.13 -23.24
C GLU A 180 22.67 1.14 -24.39
N GLN A 181 21.81 1.20 -25.40
CA GLN A 181 22.06 0.51 -26.67
C GLN A 181 23.24 1.22 -27.31
N LYS A 182 24.41 0.56 -27.30
CA LYS A 182 25.57 0.95 -28.11
C LYS A 182 25.29 0.65 -29.56
#